data_6c917104cfd3943b6410ac34f236549f
#
_entry.id   6c917104cfd3943b6410ac34f236549f
#
_cell.length_a   1.000
_cell.length_b   1.000
_cell.length_c   1.000
_cell.angle_alpha   90.00
_cell.angle_beta   90.00
_cell.angle_gamma   90.00
#
_symmetry.space_group_name_H-M   'P 1'
#
loop_
_entity.id
_entity.type
_entity.pdbx_description
1 polymer ?
#
loop_
_entity_poly.entity_id
_entity_poly.type
_entity_poly.pdbx_seq_one_letter_code
_entity_poly.pdbx_strand_id
1 'polypeptide(L)'
;IRTSPPPMTVLRRYPALAALLLGAAAACGFAPLDWWWLTLACLAGWMWLVHDAPTWRGAAWRGWAFGVGHFTINDNWFQHAFDFQDKMPPVLGYVAPLALALYLAVYPAIAAALAWRFRRPAIDTAFVLLFGAAWILTEWLRSWVFTGYAWDPLGVIWLGLPVNDVALLGRDIGTYALSGLFVVTAGALLLLVTRRRWPLAAALVALLAVQVVRGVGDVPDSDTRDGPTDPRVVTVQPNVAQDQRGESDQAMMLARLTRLSGRPGAAPRLVLWPEGVIRDFIEDDYPTWIYGATSPYATRARMASVLGPRDLLMTGGTALHFDSAGEVKSAANSVFLIDPRGRIRWRYDKAHLVPYGEYLPMPWLLRPLGLSRLVPGDIDFIPGPGPRTLDLTTFGPLGVQVCYEIIFSGHVTDRAHRPRLIFNPSNEAWFGTWGPPQFLRQAQLRAIEEGLPIVRATPNSNSSVISADGEVLGVVPHHRAGAIDLPIPPARAPTPFAQLGNAMAAIVGAMLVAIAFAIRRRSR
;
A
#
# COMPACT_ATOMS: atom_id res chain seq x y z
N ILE A 1 2.34 48.49 -15.82
CA ILE A 1 2.72 47.21 -16.50
C ILE A 1 3.59 46.45 -15.50
N ARG A 2 3.00 45.49 -14.76
CA ARG A 2 3.79 44.58 -13.92
C ARG A 2 4.32 43.45 -14.81
N THR A 3 5.58 43.52 -15.19
CA THR A 3 6.29 42.44 -15.86
C THR A 3 6.33 41.26 -14.87
N SER A 4 5.66 40.16 -15.22
CA SER A 4 5.80 38.89 -14.48
C SER A 4 7.26 38.44 -14.61
N PRO A 5 7.84 37.84 -13.54
CA PRO A 5 9.20 37.34 -13.60
C PRO A 5 9.33 36.28 -14.70
N PRO A 6 10.49 36.17 -15.36
CA PRO A 6 10.71 35.36 -16.57
C PRO A 6 10.28 33.87 -16.49
N PRO A 7 10.41 33.15 -15.36
CA PRO A 7 9.97 31.73 -15.30
C PRO A 7 8.45 31.56 -15.39
N MET A 8 7.65 32.53 -14.91
CA MET A 8 6.19 32.45 -14.98
C MET A 8 5.64 32.61 -16.41
N THR A 9 6.36 33.28 -17.29
CA THR A 9 5.97 33.49 -18.71
C THR A 9 6.07 32.19 -19.50
N VAL A 10 7.06 31.34 -19.24
CA VAL A 10 7.25 30.03 -19.92
C VAL A 10 6.16 29.05 -19.49
N LEU A 11 5.85 28.98 -18.21
CA LEU A 11 4.79 28.11 -17.68
C LEU A 11 3.40 28.45 -18.27
N ARG A 12 3.14 29.72 -18.53
CA ARG A 12 1.89 30.19 -19.18
C ARG A 12 1.79 29.85 -20.66
N ARG A 13 2.93 29.77 -21.35
CA ARG A 13 2.96 29.50 -22.79
C ARG A 13 2.55 28.05 -23.11
N TYR A 14 2.96 27.09 -22.26
CA TYR A 14 2.68 25.66 -22.44
C TYR A 14 2.17 25.03 -21.13
N PRO A 15 0.96 25.42 -20.64
CA PRO A 15 0.53 25.08 -19.30
C PRO A 15 0.27 23.59 -19.07
N ALA A 16 -0.13 22.84 -20.10
CA ALA A 16 -0.32 21.40 -20.01
C ALA A 16 1.02 20.66 -19.94
N LEU A 17 2.01 21.06 -20.72
CA LEU A 17 3.36 20.51 -20.65
C LEU A 17 4.01 20.81 -19.29
N ALA A 18 3.84 22.04 -18.81
CA ALA A 18 4.33 22.41 -17.49
C ALA A 18 3.67 21.58 -16.38
N ALA A 19 2.35 21.35 -16.45
CA ALA A 19 1.63 20.50 -15.51
C ALA A 19 2.13 19.04 -15.56
N LEU A 20 2.35 18.49 -16.76
CA LEU A 20 2.89 17.14 -16.94
C LEU A 20 4.28 16.98 -16.31
N LEU A 21 5.19 17.94 -16.56
CA LEU A 21 6.53 17.93 -16.00
C LEU A 21 6.53 18.11 -14.47
N LEU A 22 5.65 18.95 -13.94
CA LEU A 22 5.46 19.09 -12.50
C LEU A 22 4.92 17.81 -11.89
N GLY A 23 4.00 17.11 -12.57
CA GLY A 23 3.51 15.81 -12.14
C GLY A 23 4.62 14.76 -12.09
N ALA A 24 5.40 14.64 -13.15
CA ALA A 24 6.53 13.72 -13.22
C ALA A 24 7.57 14.00 -12.11
N ALA A 25 7.91 15.27 -11.89
CA ALA A 25 8.83 15.65 -10.81
C ALA A 25 8.23 15.41 -9.41
N ALA A 26 6.91 15.59 -9.24
CA ALA A 26 6.23 15.33 -7.98
C ALA A 26 6.29 13.85 -7.56
N ALA A 27 6.39 12.92 -8.49
CA ALA A 27 6.58 11.49 -8.20
C ALA A 27 7.88 11.19 -7.44
N CYS A 28 8.91 12.03 -7.57
CA CYS A 28 10.16 11.86 -6.85
C CYS A 28 10.05 12.07 -5.32
N GLY A 29 8.92 12.53 -4.81
CA GLY A 29 8.67 12.63 -3.37
C GLY A 29 8.34 11.32 -2.69
N PHE A 30 8.07 10.28 -3.47
CA PHE A 30 7.83 8.94 -2.96
C PHE A 30 9.13 8.14 -2.85
N ALA A 31 9.09 7.05 -2.06
CA ALA A 31 10.18 6.10 -2.03
C ALA A 31 10.47 5.53 -3.45
N PRO A 32 11.72 5.24 -3.78
CA PRO A 32 12.91 5.26 -2.90
C PRO A 32 13.60 6.62 -2.77
N LEU A 33 13.14 7.69 -3.46
CA LEU A 33 13.85 8.97 -3.52
C LEU A 33 13.55 9.85 -2.31
N ASP A 34 12.30 9.83 -1.81
CA ASP A 34 11.83 10.60 -0.65
C ASP A 34 12.10 12.13 -0.76
N TRP A 35 12.09 12.71 -1.99
CA TRP A 35 12.28 14.15 -2.23
C TRP A 35 10.98 14.92 -1.96
N TRP A 36 10.42 14.78 -0.75
CA TRP A 36 9.15 15.37 -0.32
C TRP A 36 9.05 16.87 -0.59
N TRP A 37 10.13 17.62 -0.43
CA TRP A 37 10.20 19.06 -0.68
C TRP A 37 9.96 19.40 -2.16
N LEU A 38 10.40 18.54 -3.10
CA LEU A 38 10.16 18.71 -4.52
C LEU A 38 8.68 18.54 -4.83
N THR A 39 8.03 17.54 -4.25
CA THR A 39 6.57 17.33 -4.42
C THR A 39 5.77 18.52 -3.90
N LEU A 40 6.13 19.08 -2.74
CA LEU A 40 5.49 20.31 -2.22
C LEU A 40 5.62 21.47 -3.21
N ALA A 41 6.82 21.71 -3.75
CA ALA A 41 7.05 22.77 -4.72
C ALA A 41 6.28 22.52 -6.03
N CYS A 42 6.25 21.29 -6.53
CA CYS A 42 5.51 20.91 -7.74
C CYS A 42 3.99 21.07 -7.57
N LEU A 43 3.44 20.63 -6.44
CA LEU A 43 2.02 20.84 -6.11
C LEU A 43 1.67 22.32 -6.01
N ALA A 44 2.51 23.13 -5.36
CA ALA A 44 2.31 24.59 -5.28
C ALA A 44 2.29 25.24 -6.68
N GLY A 45 3.25 24.86 -7.54
CA GLY A 45 3.30 25.32 -8.94
C GLY A 45 2.10 24.86 -9.76
N TRP A 46 1.66 23.60 -9.58
CA TRP A 46 0.48 23.07 -10.24
C TRP A 46 -0.82 23.75 -9.78
N MET A 47 -0.98 23.99 -8.46
CA MET A 47 -2.11 24.77 -7.93
C MET A 47 -2.19 26.15 -8.55
N TRP A 48 -1.04 26.82 -8.73
CA TRP A 48 -0.98 28.12 -9.40
C TRP A 48 -1.43 28.00 -10.86
N LEU A 49 -0.96 26.98 -11.61
CA LEU A 49 -1.39 26.73 -12.99
C LEU A 49 -2.90 26.46 -13.07
N VAL A 50 -3.44 25.65 -12.16
CA VAL A 50 -4.89 25.36 -12.10
C VAL A 50 -5.68 26.63 -11.87
N HIS A 51 -5.26 27.47 -10.91
CA HIS A 51 -5.93 28.73 -10.61
C HIS A 51 -5.91 29.71 -11.81
N ASP A 52 -4.80 29.78 -12.55
CA ASP A 52 -4.63 30.65 -13.72
C ASP A 52 -5.41 30.16 -14.97
N ALA A 53 -6.02 28.97 -14.92
CA ALA A 53 -6.76 28.44 -16.05
C ALA A 53 -7.98 29.34 -16.41
N PRO A 54 -8.22 29.61 -17.72
CA PRO A 54 -9.32 30.48 -18.14
C PRO A 54 -10.70 29.84 -17.92
N THR A 55 -10.79 28.50 -18.00
CA THR A 55 -12.03 27.72 -17.88
C THR A 55 -11.83 26.51 -16.98
N TRP A 56 -12.93 25.95 -16.44
CA TRP A 56 -12.89 24.72 -15.67
C TRP A 56 -12.34 23.53 -16.48
N ARG A 57 -12.63 23.48 -17.79
CA ARG A 57 -12.07 22.46 -18.71
C ARG A 57 -10.56 22.61 -18.84
N GLY A 58 -10.06 23.86 -18.91
CA GLY A 58 -8.62 24.13 -18.90
C GLY A 58 -7.96 23.72 -17.58
N ALA A 59 -8.63 23.93 -16.44
CA ALA A 59 -8.16 23.45 -15.13
C ALA A 59 -8.13 21.92 -15.06
N ALA A 60 -9.20 21.24 -15.52
CA ALA A 60 -9.28 19.79 -15.61
C ALA A 60 -8.16 19.21 -16.49
N TRP A 61 -7.92 19.82 -17.66
CA TRP A 61 -6.85 19.38 -18.57
C TRP A 61 -5.45 19.52 -17.95
N ARG A 62 -5.19 20.60 -17.20
CA ARG A 62 -3.93 20.77 -16.45
C ARG A 62 -3.84 19.75 -15.30
N GLY A 63 -4.97 19.40 -14.67
CA GLY A 63 -5.05 18.35 -13.67
C GLY A 63 -4.75 16.97 -14.27
N TRP A 64 -5.34 16.68 -15.42
CA TRP A 64 -5.09 15.43 -16.13
C TRP A 64 -3.63 15.31 -16.59
N ALA A 65 -3.06 16.36 -17.17
CA ALA A 65 -1.65 16.37 -17.59
C ALA A 65 -0.71 16.15 -16.39
N PHE A 66 -0.97 16.79 -15.24
CA PHE A 66 -0.24 16.55 -14.00
C PHE A 66 -0.33 15.08 -13.58
N GLY A 67 -1.54 14.52 -13.56
CA GLY A 67 -1.78 13.13 -13.19
C GLY A 67 -1.06 12.16 -14.11
N VAL A 68 -1.08 12.39 -15.43
CA VAL A 68 -0.34 11.55 -16.40
C VAL A 68 1.15 11.53 -16.07
N GLY A 69 1.77 12.71 -15.88
CA GLY A 69 3.18 12.77 -15.50
C GLY A 69 3.47 12.07 -14.18
N HIS A 70 2.64 12.31 -13.17
CA HIS A 70 2.78 11.75 -11.84
C HIS A 70 2.72 10.21 -11.83
N PHE A 71 1.62 9.66 -12.33
CA PHE A 71 1.41 8.20 -12.30
C PHE A 71 2.33 7.44 -13.25
N THR A 72 2.71 8.01 -14.41
CA THR A 72 3.67 7.35 -15.31
C THR A 72 5.02 7.12 -14.63
N ILE A 73 5.49 8.09 -13.85
CA ILE A 73 6.77 7.97 -13.15
C ILE A 73 6.63 7.13 -11.88
N ASN A 74 5.57 7.37 -11.10
CA ASN A 74 5.38 6.68 -9.82
C ASN A 74 5.13 5.18 -9.99
N ASP A 75 4.38 4.81 -11.01
CA ASP A 75 3.99 3.42 -11.30
C ASP A 75 4.92 2.74 -12.33
N ASN A 76 6.12 3.28 -12.57
CA ASN A 76 7.06 2.75 -13.57
C ASN A 76 7.45 1.28 -13.32
N TRP A 77 7.41 0.84 -12.06
CA TRP A 77 7.70 -0.53 -11.67
C TRP A 77 6.76 -1.56 -12.33
N PHE A 78 5.57 -1.14 -12.74
CA PHE A 78 4.57 -2.00 -13.37
C PHE A 78 5.07 -2.63 -14.69
N GLN A 79 6.05 -2.02 -15.36
CA GLN A 79 6.69 -2.58 -16.56
C GLN A 79 7.32 -3.95 -16.29
N HIS A 80 7.93 -4.14 -15.10
CA HIS A 80 8.62 -5.37 -14.74
C HIS A 80 7.68 -6.57 -14.58
N ALA A 81 6.38 -6.34 -14.34
CA ALA A 81 5.42 -7.43 -14.29
C ALA A 81 5.27 -8.15 -15.64
N PHE A 82 5.59 -7.48 -16.75
CA PHE A 82 5.53 -8.06 -18.09
C PHE A 82 6.74 -8.92 -18.44
N ASP A 83 7.81 -8.85 -17.67
CA ASP A 83 9.00 -9.69 -17.86
C ASP A 83 8.75 -11.16 -17.45
N PHE A 84 7.70 -11.42 -16.67
CA PHE A 84 7.42 -12.73 -16.06
C PHE A 84 6.19 -13.44 -16.62
N GLN A 85 5.60 -12.94 -17.70
CA GLN A 85 4.47 -13.55 -18.40
C GLN A 85 4.88 -13.98 -19.82
N ASP A 86 4.18 -14.95 -20.39
CA ASP A 86 4.52 -15.59 -21.67
C ASP A 86 3.49 -15.34 -22.80
N LYS A 87 2.35 -14.74 -22.46
CA LYS A 87 1.20 -14.60 -23.40
C LYS A 87 1.16 -13.27 -24.16
N MET A 88 1.88 -12.25 -23.69
CA MET A 88 1.82 -10.90 -24.24
C MET A 88 3.23 -10.40 -24.64
N PRO A 89 3.35 -9.57 -25.71
CA PRO A 89 4.64 -8.99 -26.08
C PRO A 89 5.24 -8.14 -24.95
N PRO A 90 6.54 -8.28 -24.61
CA PRO A 90 7.18 -7.52 -23.52
C PRO A 90 7.09 -6.00 -23.69
N VAL A 91 6.98 -5.50 -24.93
CA VAL A 91 6.82 -4.06 -25.22
C VAL A 91 5.58 -3.46 -24.55
N LEU A 92 4.55 -4.27 -24.27
CA LEU A 92 3.38 -3.80 -23.53
C LEU A 92 3.73 -3.36 -22.10
N GLY A 93 4.81 -3.86 -21.51
CA GLY A 93 5.31 -3.40 -20.24
C GLY A 93 5.63 -1.90 -20.20
N TYR A 94 6.08 -1.31 -21.30
CA TYR A 94 6.32 0.14 -21.39
C TYR A 94 5.04 0.94 -21.61
N VAL A 95 4.03 0.34 -22.25
CA VAL A 95 2.76 1.00 -22.56
C VAL A 95 1.82 0.94 -21.34
N ALA A 96 1.87 -0.13 -20.56
CA ALA A 96 0.96 -0.38 -19.45
C ALA A 96 0.99 0.71 -18.35
N PRO A 97 2.15 1.17 -17.84
CA PRO A 97 2.19 2.27 -16.88
C PRO A 97 1.58 3.56 -17.44
N LEU A 98 1.83 3.87 -18.71
CA LEU A 98 1.24 5.03 -19.37
C LEU A 98 -0.28 4.89 -19.51
N ALA A 99 -0.77 3.73 -19.95
CA ALA A 99 -2.21 3.46 -20.08
C ALA A 99 -2.92 3.57 -18.73
N LEU A 100 -2.32 3.03 -17.67
CA LEU A 100 -2.81 3.17 -16.31
C LEU A 100 -2.81 4.65 -15.87
N ALA A 101 -1.73 5.38 -16.13
CA ALA A 101 -1.61 6.79 -15.81
C ALA A 101 -2.67 7.66 -16.52
N LEU A 102 -3.00 7.38 -17.79
CA LEU A 102 -4.07 8.07 -18.54
C LEU A 102 -5.44 7.93 -17.83
N TYR A 103 -5.72 6.74 -17.30
CA TYR A 103 -6.94 6.48 -16.51
C TYR A 103 -6.86 7.17 -15.14
N LEU A 104 -5.79 6.96 -14.37
CA LEU A 104 -5.65 7.50 -13.02
C LEU A 104 -5.62 9.03 -13.00
N ALA A 105 -5.15 9.67 -14.07
CA ALA A 105 -5.11 11.12 -14.21
C ALA A 105 -6.50 11.80 -14.17
N VAL A 106 -7.59 11.02 -14.33
CA VAL A 106 -8.96 11.53 -14.17
C VAL A 106 -9.19 12.07 -12.76
N TYR A 107 -8.59 11.50 -11.72
CA TYR A 107 -8.77 11.92 -10.34
C TYR A 107 -8.16 13.30 -10.05
N PRO A 108 -6.89 13.58 -10.36
CA PRO A 108 -6.34 14.94 -10.29
C PRO A 108 -7.08 15.95 -11.19
N ALA A 109 -7.59 15.51 -12.35
CA ALA A 109 -8.40 16.38 -13.22
C ALA A 109 -9.69 16.84 -12.54
N ILE A 110 -10.40 15.93 -11.88
CA ILE A 110 -11.61 16.25 -11.11
C ILE A 110 -11.26 17.16 -9.94
N ALA A 111 -10.20 16.87 -9.17
CA ALA A 111 -9.77 17.72 -8.05
C ALA A 111 -9.47 19.15 -8.51
N ALA A 112 -8.73 19.30 -9.61
CA ALA A 112 -8.42 20.59 -10.21
C ALA A 112 -9.67 21.34 -10.68
N ALA A 113 -10.61 20.66 -11.35
CA ALA A 113 -11.86 21.27 -11.82
C ALA A 113 -12.75 21.73 -10.66
N LEU A 114 -12.87 20.92 -9.61
CA LEU A 114 -13.64 21.25 -8.40
C LEU A 114 -13.03 22.47 -7.69
N ALA A 115 -11.73 22.46 -7.44
CA ALA A 115 -11.05 23.59 -6.81
C ALA A 115 -11.20 24.87 -7.65
N TRP A 116 -11.02 24.78 -8.97
CA TRP A 116 -11.17 25.90 -9.89
C TRP A 116 -12.60 26.47 -9.91
N ARG A 117 -13.63 25.63 -9.86
CA ARG A 117 -15.04 26.05 -9.88
C ARG A 117 -15.38 27.05 -8.77
N PHE A 118 -14.68 26.92 -7.65
CA PHE A 118 -14.86 27.75 -6.48
C PHE A 118 -13.73 28.78 -6.27
N ARG A 119 -12.88 29.06 -7.27
CA ARG A 119 -11.82 30.05 -7.13
C ARG A 119 -12.35 31.48 -7.11
N ARG A 120 -11.59 32.35 -6.50
CA ARG A 120 -11.74 33.82 -6.60
C ARG A 120 -10.69 34.41 -7.57
N PRO A 121 -10.79 35.67 -7.99
CA PRO A 121 -9.79 36.30 -8.86
C PRO A 121 -8.36 36.23 -8.32
N ALA A 122 -8.19 36.26 -7.00
CA ALA A 122 -6.92 36.08 -6.35
C ALA A 122 -6.85 34.72 -5.63
N ILE A 123 -5.68 34.06 -5.67
CA ILE A 123 -5.42 32.85 -4.84
C ILE A 123 -5.57 33.23 -3.38
N ASP A 124 -6.43 32.51 -2.65
CA ASP A 124 -6.73 32.74 -1.25
C ASP A 124 -6.69 31.42 -0.45
N THR A 125 -6.72 31.53 0.88
CA THR A 125 -6.75 30.39 1.79
C THR A 125 -7.95 29.47 1.50
N ALA A 126 -9.10 30.02 1.14
CA ALA A 126 -10.28 29.21 0.85
C ALA A 126 -10.09 28.34 -0.41
N PHE A 127 -9.39 28.83 -1.43
CA PHE A 127 -9.04 28.03 -2.62
C PHE A 127 -8.14 26.85 -2.23
N VAL A 128 -7.13 27.08 -1.38
CA VAL A 128 -6.20 26.04 -0.91
C VAL A 128 -6.94 24.95 -0.13
N LEU A 129 -7.81 25.35 0.80
CA LEU A 129 -8.59 24.40 1.60
C LEU A 129 -9.56 23.57 0.73
N LEU A 130 -10.22 24.20 -0.24
CA LEU A 130 -11.10 23.49 -1.18
C LEU A 130 -10.32 22.54 -2.10
N PHE A 131 -9.09 22.91 -2.45
CA PHE A 131 -8.22 22.01 -3.22
C PHE A 131 -7.85 20.77 -2.41
N GLY A 132 -7.46 20.93 -1.13
CA GLY A 132 -7.20 19.82 -0.23
C GLY A 132 -8.42 18.91 -0.04
N ALA A 133 -9.61 19.50 0.16
CA ALA A 133 -10.85 18.73 0.26
C ALA A 133 -11.18 17.96 -1.04
N ALA A 134 -10.99 18.59 -2.20
CA ALA A 134 -11.19 17.94 -3.48
C ALA A 134 -10.21 16.80 -3.70
N TRP A 135 -8.96 16.94 -3.26
CA TRP A 135 -7.96 15.87 -3.31
C TRP A 135 -8.35 14.70 -2.43
N ILE A 136 -8.75 14.93 -1.17
CA ILE A 136 -9.25 13.89 -0.27
C ILE A 136 -10.33 13.07 -0.94
N LEU A 137 -11.33 13.73 -1.50
CA LEU A 137 -12.45 13.08 -2.18
C LEU A 137 -11.99 12.23 -3.37
N THR A 138 -11.16 12.78 -4.23
CA THR A 138 -10.77 12.11 -5.47
C THR A 138 -9.77 10.98 -5.24
N GLU A 139 -8.87 11.11 -4.27
CA GLU A 139 -7.95 10.03 -3.90
C GLU A 139 -8.69 8.89 -3.20
N TRP A 140 -9.66 9.20 -2.34
CA TRP A 140 -10.56 8.18 -1.79
C TRP A 140 -11.37 7.48 -2.89
N LEU A 141 -11.95 8.21 -3.86
CA LEU A 141 -12.65 7.60 -5.00
C LEU A 141 -11.72 6.67 -5.81
N ARG A 142 -10.47 7.06 -6.03
CA ARG A 142 -9.46 6.24 -6.71
C ARG A 142 -9.24 4.89 -6.03
N SER A 143 -9.41 4.83 -4.71
CA SER A 143 -9.16 3.60 -3.95
C SER A 143 -10.21 2.50 -4.11
N TRP A 144 -11.39 2.79 -4.68
CA TRP A 144 -12.44 1.79 -4.80
C TRP A 144 -13.23 1.83 -6.12
N VAL A 145 -13.20 2.93 -6.88
CA VAL A 145 -13.92 3.04 -8.15
C VAL A 145 -13.32 2.05 -9.16
N PHE A 146 -14.19 1.35 -9.91
CA PHE A 146 -13.90 0.18 -10.72
C PHE A 146 -13.34 -0.97 -9.87
N THR A 147 -12.04 -1.20 -9.92
CA THR A 147 -11.37 -2.26 -9.14
C THR A 147 -10.61 -1.70 -7.94
N GLY A 148 -10.55 -0.36 -7.83
CA GLY A 148 -9.75 0.35 -6.84
C GLY A 148 -8.25 0.33 -7.15
N TYR A 149 -7.60 1.49 -7.01
CA TYR A 149 -6.15 1.62 -7.09
C TYR A 149 -5.66 2.54 -5.98
N ALA A 150 -5.37 1.95 -4.82
CA ALA A 150 -4.97 2.68 -3.61
C ALA A 150 -3.45 2.87 -3.48
N TRP A 151 -2.69 2.58 -4.54
CA TRP A 151 -1.22 2.68 -4.53
C TRP A 151 -0.77 4.12 -4.38
N ASP A 152 0.25 4.33 -3.53
CA ASP A 152 0.94 5.60 -3.27
C ASP A 152 0.01 6.83 -3.15
N PRO A 153 -0.86 6.87 -2.14
CA PRO A 153 -1.54 8.11 -1.78
C PRO A 153 -0.52 9.15 -1.26
N LEU A 154 -0.76 10.45 -1.50
CA LEU A 154 0.16 11.50 -1.09
C LEU A 154 0.50 11.48 0.41
N GLY A 155 -0.39 10.95 1.24
CA GLY A 155 -0.17 10.81 2.69
C GLY A 155 1.05 9.96 3.06
N VAL A 156 1.50 9.08 2.16
CA VAL A 156 2.71 8.25 2.36
C VAL A 156 3.98 9.10 2.42
N ILE A 157 4.00 10.25 1.73
CA ILE A 157 5.17 11.14 1.65
C ILE A 157 5.58 11.66 3.05
N TRP A 158 4.64 11.77 4.00
CA TRP A 158 4.94 12.17 5.36
C TRP A 158 5.93 11.25 6.08
N LEU A 159 6.02 9.98 5.68
CA LEU A 159 7.01 9.02 6.20
C LEU A 159 8.43 9.26 5.68
N GLY A 160 8.59 10.02 4.61
CA GLY A 160 9.90 10.41 4.06
C GLY A 160 10.51 11.65 4.72
N LEU A 161 9.80 12.31 5.64
CA LEU A 161 10.31 13.47 6.36
C LEU A 161 11.32 13.05 7.42
N PRO A 162 12.30 13.93 7.74
CA PRO A 162 13.25 13.67 8.84
C PRO A 162 12.58 13.48 10.21
N VAL A 163 11.35 13.99 10.37
CA VAL A 163 10.55 13.89 11.59
C VAL A 163 9.31 13.06 11.25
N ASN A 164 9.37 11.77 11.53
CA ASN A 164 8.28 10.81 11.20
C ASN A 164 6.99 11.04 12.01
N ASP A 165 7.06 11.79 13.12
CA ASP A 165 5.94 12.02 14.02
C ASP A 165 4.73 12.65 13.35
N VAL A 166 4.93 13.36 12.23
CA VAL A 166 3.83 13.92 11.44
C VAL A 166 2.94 12.84 10.83
N ALA A 167 3.54 11.73 10.40
CA ALA A 167 2.79 10.58 9.86
C ALA A 167 1.86 9.95 10.92
N LEU A 168 2.17 10.13 12.21
CA LEU A 168 1.34 9.66 13.33
C LEU A 168 -0.04 10.33 13.38
N LEU A 169 -0.24 11.48 12.71
CA LEU A 169 -1.59 12.01 12.46
C LEU A 169 -2.50 11.00 11.74
N GLY A 170 -1.91 10.04 11.01
CA GLY A 170 -2.66 8.94 10.40
C GLY A 170 -3.53 8.16 11.38
N ARG A 171 -3.16 8.09 12.67
CA ARG A 171 -3.96 7.49 13.72
C ARG A 171 -5.30 8.20 13.92
N ASP A 172 -5.28 9.52 13.76
CA ASP A 172 -6.45 10.35 13.99
C ASP A 172 -7.29 10.50 12.72
N ILE A 173 -6.66 10.82 11.57
CA ILE A 173 -7.37 11.27 10.37
C ILE A 173 -7.27 10.32 9.16
N GLY A 174 -6.36 9.35 9.19
CA GLY A 174 -6.16 8.38 8.11
C GLY A 174 -5.44 8.92 6.89
N THR A 175 -5.11 8.02 5.97
CA THR A 175 -4.27 8.28 4.79
C THR A 175 -4.80 9.39 3.90
N TYR A 176 -6.09 9.36 3.53
CA TYR A 176 -6.61 10.32 2.54
C TYR A 176 -6.69 11.73 3.10
N ALA A 177 -6.98 11.87 4.40
CA ALA A 177 -6.91 13.18 5.05
C ALA A 177 -5.48 13.68 5.21
N LEU A 178 -4.50 12.79 5.47
CA LEU A 178 -3.07 13.11 5.42
C LEU A 178 -2.65 13.62 4.03
N SER A 179 -3.16 13.00 2.97
CA SER A 179 -2.93 13.46 1.59
C SER A 179 -3.47 14.86 1.37
N GLY A 180 -4.69 15.13 1.84
CA GLY A 180 -5.27 16.47 1.80
C GLY A 180 -4.47 17.50 2.59
N LEU A 181 -3.94 17.11 3.75
CA LEU A 181 -3.06 17.97 4.56
C LEU A 181 -1.75 18.31 3.81
N PHE A 182 -1.18 17.34 3.08
CA PHE A 182 0.01 17.57 2.25
C PHE A 182 -0.29 18.59 1.13
N VAL A 183 -1.44 18.46 0.47
CA VAL A 183 -1.92 19.42 -0.54
C VAL A 183 -2.15 20.82 0.07
N VAL A 184 -2.76 20.91 1.26
CA VAL A 184 -2.94 22.17 1.97
C VAL A 184 -1.60 22.79 2.34
N THR A 185 -0.61 22.00 2.74
CA THR A 185 0.75 22.47 3.05
C THR A 185 1.43 23.08 1.80
N ALA A 186 1.31 22.42 0.65
CA ALA A 186 1.80 22.96 -0.62
C ALA A 186 1.10 24.29 -1.00
N GLY A 187 -0.21 24.38 -0.77
CA GLY A 187 -0.97 25.61 -0.96
C GLY A 187 -0.60 26.72 0.00
N ALA A 188 -0.25 26.40 1.26
CA ALA A 188 0.26 27.38 2.21
C ALA A 188 1.61 27.95 1.76
N LEU A 189 2.50 27.11 1.22
CA LEU A 189 3.76 27.54 0.60
C LEU A 189 3.47 28.49 -0.58
N LEU A 190 2.52 28.17 -1.45
CA LEU A 190 2.10 29.03 -2.56
C LEU A 190 1.61 30.40 -2.06
N LEU A 191 0.78 30.45 -1.01
CA LEU A 191 0.28 31.69 -0.42
C LEU A 191 1.41 32.53 0.21
N LEU A 192 2.35 31.87 0.86
CA LEU A 192 3.51 32.53 1.48
C LEU A 192 4.37 33.21 0.41
N VAL A 193 4.69 32.51 -0.67
CA VAL A 193 5.55 33.01 -1.75
C VAL A 193 4.85 34.10 -2.59
N THR A 194 3.57 33.91 -2.94
CA THR A 194 2.87 34.81 -3.88
C THR A 194 2.20 35.99 -3.21
N ARG A 195 1.72 35.80 -1.99
CA ARG A 195 0.86 36.81 -1.29
C ARG A 195 1.43 37.27 0.04
N ARG A 196 2.56 36.71 0.50
CA ARG A 196 3.14 36.92 1.83
C ARG A 196 2.13 36.67 2.97
N ARG A 197 1.16 35.76 2.74
CA ARG A 197 0.14 35.39 3.74
C ARG A 197 0.63 34.20 4.56
N TRP A 198 1.00 34.47 5.79
CA TRP A 198 1.57 33.49 6.72
C TRP A 198 0.57 32.78 7.66
N PRO A 199 -0.72 33.21 7.88
CA PRO A 199 -1.55 32.61 8.91
C PRO A 199 -1.81 31.10 8.71
N LEU A 200 -2.02 30.65 7.46
CA LEU A 200 -2.22 29.22 7.19
C LEU A 200 -0.92 28.44 7.44
N ALA A 201 0.22 28.97 7.03
CA ALA A 201 1.52 28.34 7.29
C ALA A 201 1.78 28.25 8.80
N ALA A 202 1.49 29.31 9.56
CA ALA A 202 1.63 29.29 11.02
C ALA A 202 0.70 28.27 11.68
N ALA A 203 -0.57 28.15 11.22
CA ALA A 203 -1.50 27.16 11.73
C ALA A 203 -1.02 25.72 11.47
N LEU A 204 -0.45 25.46 10.29
CA LEU A 204 0.14 24.16 9.95
C LEU A 204 1.37 23.87 10.80
N VAL A 205 2.28 24.83 10.94
CA VAL A 205 3.46 24.67 11.81
C VAL A 205 3.04 24.39 13.25
N ALA A 206 2.02 25.09 13.76
CA ALA A 206 1.50 24.83 15.10
C ALA A 206 0.91 23.40 15.21
N LEU A 207 0.15 22.95 14.21
CA LEU A 207 -0.38 21.57 14.16
C LEU A 207 0.73 20.54 14.16
N LEU A 208 1.77 20.74 13.31
CA LEU A 208 2.93 19.85 13.24
C LEU A 208 3.74 19.85 14.55
N ALA A 209 3.91 21.01 15.18
CA ALA A 209 4.59 21.10 16.47
C ALA A 209 3.84 20.36 17.58
N VAL A 210 2.51 20.46 17.61
CA VAL A 210 1.67 19.71 18.55
C VAL A 210 1.86 18.20 18.32
N GLN A 211 1.94 17.75 17.06
CA GLN A 211 2.16 16.33 16.77
C GLN A 211 3.53 15.83 17.23
N VAL A 212 4.58 16.59 16.99
CA VAL A 212 5.93 16.26 17.49
C VAL A 212 5.93 16.14 19.03
N VAL A 213 5.30 17.09 19.73
CA VAL A 213 5.18 17.04 21.20
C VAL A 213 4.38 15.80 21.66
N ARG A 214 3.28 15.46 20.98
CA ARG A 214 2.51 14.24 21.26
C ARG A 214 3.34 12.98 21.02
N GLY A 215 4.10 12.92 19.91
CA GLY A 215 4.96 11.79 19.58
C GLY A 215 6.06 11.56 20.63
N VAL A 216 6.68 12.62 21.12
CA VAL A 216 7.69 12.53 22.20
C VAL A 216 7.09 12.04 23.52
N GLY A 217 5.84 12.41 23.83
CA GLY A 217 5.13 11.99 25.05
C GLY A 217 4.51 10.60 24.98
N ASP A 218 4.35 10.06 23.79
CA ASP A 218 3.64 8.81 23.52
C ASP A 218 4.64 7.63 23.47
N VAL A 219 5.45 7.50 24.53
CA VAL A 219 6.34 6.34 24.69
C VAL A 219 5.46 5.09 24.65
N PRO A 220 5.71 4.10 23.76
CA PRO A 220 5.01 2.85 23.80
C PRO A 220 5.07 2.29 25.21
N ASP A 221 3.94 1.82 25.71
CA ASP A 221 3.94 1.07 26.96
C ASP A 221 5.04 0.02 26.84
N SER A 222 6.09 0.17 27.64
CA SER A 222 7.31 -0.63 27.58
C SER A 222 7.09 -2.08 28.02
N ASP A 223 5.86 -2.56 27.88
CA ASP A 223 5.49 -3.96 27.99
C ASP A 223 6.01 -4.77 26.75
N THR A 224 7.19 -4.38 26.27
CA THR A 224 8.02 -5.28 25.46
C THR A 224 8.46 -6.39 26.38
N ARG A 225 7.60 -7.39 26.49
CA ARG A 225 7.96 -8.66 27.09
C ARG A 225 9.08 -9.24 26.25
N ASP A 226 10.28 -9.02 26.65
CA ASP A 226 11.49 -9.63 26.07
C ASP A 226 12.02 -10.71 27.04
N GLY A 227 11.07 -11.43 27.60
CA GLY A 227 11.36 -12.60 28.43
C GLY A 227 11.82 -13.77 27.57
N PRO A 228 12.67 -14.65 28.09
CA PRO A 228 13.18 -15.81 27.35
C PRO A 228 12.09 -16.80 26.90
N THR A 229 10.87 -16.63 27.37
CA THR A 229 9.71 -17.49 27.03
C THR A 229 8.59 -16.76 26.28
N ASP A 230 8.76 -15.47 26.00
CA ASP A 230 7.73 -14.67 25.33
C ASP A 230 7.58 -15.05 23.86
N PRO A 231 6.35 -15.04 23.31
CA PRO A 231 6.08 -15.42 21.93
C PRO A 231 6.84 -14.52 20.94
N ARG A 232 7.40 -15.15 19.92
CA ARG A 232 8.21 -14.47 18.90
C ARG A 232 7.63 -14.64 17.50
N VAL A 233 7.91 -13.71 16.61
CA VAL A 233 7.69 -13.82 15.17
C VAL A 233 9.02 -14.11 14.49
N VAL A 234 9.01 -15.07 13.55
CA VAL A 234 10.15 -15.39 12.70
C VAL A 234 9.74 -15.21 11.26
N THR A 235 10.02 -14.05 10.66
CA THR A 235 9.71 -13.82 9.25
C THR A 235 10.90 -14.14 8.36
N VAL A 236 10.66 -14.90 7.28
CA VAL A 236 11.70 -15.50 6.45
C VAL A 236 11.68 -14.92 5.04
N GLN A 237 12.86 -14.52 4.54
CA GLN A 237 13.10 -14.10 3.15
C GLN A 237 14.07 -15.08 2.48
N PRO A 238 13.59 -15.97 1.60
CA PRO A 238 14.45 -16.97 0.96
C PRO A 238 15.36 -16.40 -0.15
N ASN A 239 15.16 -15.19 -0.60
CA ASN A 239 15.80 -14.55 -1.75
C ASN A 239 15.65 -15.37 -3.03
N VAL A 240 14.42 -15.50 -3.49
CA VAL A 240 14.07 -16.21 -4.72
C VAL A 240 13.36 -15.22 -5.65
N ALA A 241 13.94 -15.02 -6.83
CA ALA A 241 13.37 -14.17 -7.87
C ALA A 241 12.15 -14.84 -8.54
N GLN A 242 11.35 -14.04 -9.26
CA GLN A 242 10.11 -14.53 -9.87
C GLN A 242 10.37 -15.55 -10.99
N ASP A 243 11.40 -15.33 -11.81
CA ASP A 243 11.84 -16.23 -12.88
C ASP A 243 12.29 -17.61 -12.33
N GLN A 244 12.97 -17.62 -11.19
CA GLN A 244 13.45 -18.84 -10.54
C GLN A 244 12.32 -19.68 -9.91
N ARG A 245 11.11 -19.13 -9.77
CA ARG A 245 9.97 -19.87 -9.20
C ARG A 245 9.38 -20.89 -10.15
N GLY A 246 9.48 -20.65 -11.47
CA GLY A 246 9.00 -21.57 -12.49
C GLY A 246 9.84 -22.82 -12.60
N GLU A 247 11.14 -22.70 -12.40
CA GLU A 247 12.15 -23.72 -12.67
C GLU A 247 12.77 -24.33 -11.39
N SER A 248 12.61 -23.66 -10.21
CA SER A 248 13.24 -24.12 -8.99
C SER A 248 12.58 -25.37 -8.43
N ASP A 249 13.41 -26.34 -8.03
CA ASP A 249 12.99 -27.51 -7.29
C ASP A 249 12.31 -27.12 -5.96
N GLN A 250 11.07 -27.55 -5.77
CA GLN A 250 10.30 -27.32 -4.55
C GLN A 250 11.02 -27.84 -3.30
N ALA A 251 11.75 -28.94 -3.42
CA ALA A 251 12.53 -29.50 -2.32
C ALA A 251 13.66 -28.55 -1.89
N MET A 252 14.31 -27.87 -2.85
CA MET A 252 15.35 -26.87 -2.57
C MET A 252 14.75 -25.63 -1.90
N MET A 253 13.58 -25.17 -2.37
CA MET A 253 12.86 -24.06 -1.75
C MET A 253 12.52 -24.37 -0.29
N LEU A 254 11.91 -25.51 -0.03
CA LEU A 254 11.59 -25.96 1.32
C LEU A 254 12.85 -26.08 2.20
N ALA A 255 13.94 -26.67 1.69
CA ALA A 255 15.20 -26.77 2.43
C ALA A 255 15.77 -25.38 2.77
N ARG A 256 15.59 -24.39 1.89
CA ARG A 256 16.04 -23.00 2.12
C ARG A 256 15.18 -22.31 3.18
N LEU A 257 13.85 -22.41 3.07
CA LEU A 257 12.91 -21.88 4.03
C LEU A 257 13.13 -22.49 5.43
N THR A 258 13.25 -23.82 5.51
CA THR A 258 13.47 -24.53 6.78
C THR A 258 14.79 -24.09 7.43
N ARG A 259 15.87 -24.01 6.66
CA ARG A 259 17.17 -23.57 7.18
C ARG A 259 17.10 -22.14 7.75
N LEU A 260 16.45 -21.22 7.05
CA LEU A 260 16.34 -19.81 7.45
C LEU A 260 15.40 -19.61 8.63
N SER A 261 14.43 -20.49 8.84
CA SER A 261 13.52 -20.44 9.99
C SER A 261 14.20 -20.72 11.34
N GLY A 262 15.45 -21.17 11.32
CA GLY A 262 16.19 -21.48 12.54
C GLY A 262 15.67 -22.71 13.28
N ARG A 263 16.14 -22.89 14.50
CA ARG A 263 15.75 -24.02 15.37
C ARG A 263 14.75 -23.59 16.43
N PRO A 264 13.85 -24.47 16.88
CA PRO A 264 13.00 -24.21 18.04
C PRO A 264 13.80 -23.88 19.29
N GLY A 265 13.32 -22.92 20.05
CA GLY A 265 13.90 -22.48 21.32
C GLY A 265 12.95 -22.68 22.49
N ALA A 266 13.24 -21.99 23.60
CA ALA A 266 12.36 -21.98 24.78
C ALA A 266 11.07 -21.17 24.54
N ALA A 267 11.14 -20.09 23.76
CA ALA A 267 10.00 -19.28 23.39
C ALA A 267 9.19 -19.95 22.26
N PRO A 268 7.84 -19.85 22.27
CA PRO A 268 7.01 -20.25 21.14
C PRO A 268 7.22 -19.30 19.97
N ARG A 269 7.30 -19.84 18.73
CA ARG A 269 7.55 -19.06 17.52
C ARG A 269 6.36 -19.15 16.55
N LEU A 270 5.96 -18.00 16.03
CA LEU A 270 5.12 -17.91 14.85
C LEU A 270 6.04 -17.71 13.64
N VAL A 271 6.29 -18.79 12.90
CA VAL A 271 7.13 -18.78 11.69
C VAL A 271 6.28 -18.32 10.52
N LEU A 272 6.78 -17.34 9.76
CA LEU A 272 6.03 -16.65 8.72
C LEU A 272 6.80 -16.71 7.40
N TRP A 273 6.25 -17.46 6.44
CA TRP A 273 6.80 -17.63 5.11
C TRP A 273 6.03 -16.79 4.06
N PRO A 274 6.69 -16.36 2.98
CA PRO A 274 6.11 -15.50 1.97
C PRO A 274 4.91 -16.07 1.20
N GLU A 275 4.27 -15.22 0.43
CA GLU A 275 3.28 -15.56 -0.58
C GLU A 275 3.93 -16.36 -1.72
N GLY A 276 3.22 -17.40 -2.19
CA GLY A 276 3.56 -18.13 -3.41
C GLY A 276 4.89 -18.89 -3.38
N VAL A 277 5.44 -19.20 -2.21
CA VAL A 277 6.68 -19.98 -2.07
C VAL A 277 6.45 -21.50 -2.01
N ILE A 278 5.23 -21.92 -1.70
CA ILE A 278 4.81 -23.32 -1.72
C ILE A 278 3.99 -23.56 -2.97
N ARG A 279 4.53 -24.39 -3.86
CA ARG A 279 3.92 -24.74 -5.15
C ARG A 279 3.13 -26.05 -5.09
N ASP A 280 3.53 -26.93 -4.19
CA ASP A 280 2.79 -28.16 -3.94
C ASP A 280 1.41 -27.83 -3.38
N PHE A 281 0.41 -28.57 -3.83
CA PHE A 281 -0.92 -28.52 -3.22
C PHE A 281 -0.87 -29.27 -1.89
N ILE A 282 -1.14 -28.58 -0.80
CA ILE A 282 -0.93 -29.09 0.56
C ILE A 282 -2.22 -29.46 1.30
N GLU A 283 -3.39 -29.17 0.74
CA GLU A 283 -4.68 -29.62 1.29
C GLU A 283 -4.91 -31.11 0.99
N ASP A 284 -5.65 -31.76 1.85
CA ASP A 284 -6.08 -33.14 1.65
C ASP A 284 -7.32 -33.20 0.72
N ASP A 285 -7.69 -34.41 0.33
CA ASP A 285 -8.96 -34.71 -0.39
C ASP A 285 -9.07 -34.18 -1.83
N TYR A 286 -7.96 -33.73 -2.43
CA TYR A 286 -7.94 -33.46 -3.87
C TYR A 286 -7.82 -34.76 -4.67
N PRO A 287 -8.30 -34.81 -5.92
CA PRO A 287 -8.03 -35.93 -6.81
C PRO A 287 -6.53 -36.23 -6.89
N THR A 288 -6.17 -37.51 -6.89
CA THR A 288 -4.76 -37.92 -6.77
C THR A 288 -3.85 -37.41 -7.87
N TRP A 289 -4.39 -37.16 -9.07
CA TRP A 289 -3.65 -36.61 -10.19
C TRP A 289 -3.15 -35.18 -9.97
N ILE A 290 -3.76 -34.43 -9.04
CA ILE A 290 -3.35 -33.05 -8.65
C ILE A 290 -1.97 -33.05 -7.99
N TYR A 291 -1.68 -34.06 -7.17
CA TYR A 291 -0.47 -34.05 -6.34
C TYR A 291 0.79 -34.48 -7.10
N GLY A 292 0.64 -35.04 -8.30
CA GLY A 292 1.78 -35.54 -9.06
C GLY A 292 2.58 -36.60 -8.28
N ALA A 293 3.88 -36.36 -8.14
CA ALA A 293 4.78 -37.28 -7.42
C ALA A 293 4.89 -37.00 -5.91
N THR A 294 4.33 -35.87 -5.42
CA THR A 294 4.56 -35.42 -4.04
C THR A 294 3.27 -35.50 -3.21
N SER A 295 3.29 -36.29 -2.16
CA SER A 295 2.17 -36.36 -1.22
C SER A 295 2.01 -35.06 -0.44
N PRO A 296 0.79 -34.50 -0.29
CA PRO A 296 0.52 -33.30 0.53
C PRO A 296 0.99 -33.50 1.97
N TYR A 297 0.82 -34.69 2.51
CA TYR A 297 1.32 -35.06 3.83
C TYR A 297 2.86 -34.95 3.93
N ALA A 298 3.60 -35.43 2.93
CA ALA A 298 5.06 -35.36 2.92
C ALA A 298 5.56 -33.92 2.87
N THR A 299 4.94 -33.08 2.06
CA THR A 299 5.26 -31.65 2.00
C THR A 299 4.98 -30.97 3.34
N ARG A 300 3.81 -31.17 3.94
CA ARG A 300 3.48 -30.61 5.26
C ARG A 300 4.39 -31.14 6.37
N ALA A 301 4.79 -32.41 6.35
CA ALA A 301 5.73 -32.95 7.31
C ALA A 301 7.12 -32.28 7.23
N ARG A 302 7.60 -31.99 6.00
CA ARG A 302 8.82 -31.20 5.80
C ARG A 302 8.66 -29.77 6.33
N MET A 303 7.54 -29.12 6.06
CA MET A 303 7.24 -27.78 6.57
C MET A 303 7.22 -27.76 8.10
N ALA A 304 6.57 -28.74 8.72
CA ALA A 304 6.48 -28.87 10.18
C ALA A 304 7.82 -29.23 10.85
N SER A 305 8.81 -29.71 10.11
CA SER A 305 10.11 -30.09 10.67
C SER A 305 10.91 -28.98 11.36
N VAL A 306 10.55 -27.71 11.10
CA VAL A 306 11.18 -26.53 11.75
C VAL A 306 10.48 -26.13 13.05
N LEU A 307 9.34 -26.76 13.37
CA LEU A 307 8.46 -26.35 14.45
C LEU A 307 8.75 -27.14 15.72
N GLY A 308 8.91 -26.42 16.81
CA GLY A 308 8.83 -26.99 18.16
C GLY A 308 7.38 -27.24 18.59
N PRO A 309 7.17 -27.89 19.74
CA PRO A 309 5.83 -28.30 20.18
C PRO A 309 4.82 -27.15 20.36
N ARG A 310 5.31 -25.91 20.53
CA ARG A 310 4.48 -24.70 20.74
C ARG A 310 4.55 -23.73 19.57
N ASP A 311 5.30 -24.08 18.51
CA ASP A 311 5.44 -23.23 17.33
C ASP A 311 4.27 -23.42 16.38
N LEU A 312 4.03 -22.42 15.54
CA LEU A 312 3.10 -22.47 14.42
C LEU A 312 3.78 -21.90 13.17
N LEU A 313 3.36 -22.37 11.99
CA LEU A 313 3.83 -21.88 10.71
C LEU A 313 2.66 -21.30 9.92
N MET A 314 2.84 -20.09 9.37
CA MET A 314 1.96 -19.57 8.33
C MET A 314 2.72 -19.44 7.02
N THR A 315 2.10 -19.84 5.92
CA THR A 315 2.70 -19.79 4.58
C THR A 315 1.67 -19.55 3.50
N GLY A 316 2.08 -18.81 2.46
CA GLY A 316 1.28 -18.68 1.24
C GLY A 316 1.33 -19.96 0.41
N GLY A 317 0.24 -20.24 -0.27
CA GLY A 317 0.07 -21.36 -1.22
C GLY A 317 -1.20 -21.20 -2.03
N THR A 318 -1.52 -22.19 -2.85
CA THR A 318 -2.73 -22.19 -3.69
C THR A 318 -3.72 -23.22 -3.19
N ALA A 319 -4.97 -22.82 -2.98
CA ALA A 319 -6.09 -23.73 -2.77
C ALA A 319 -6.88 -23.93 -4.07
N LEU A 320 -7.37 -25.14 -4.32
CA LEU A 320 -8.17 -25.44 -5.50
C LEU A 320 -9.63 -25.70 -5.13
N HIS A 321 -10.51 -25.30 -6.03
CA HIS A 321 -11.93 -25.60 -5.96
C HIS A 321 -12.33 -26.46 -7.17
N PHE A 322 -13.07 -27.52 -6.91
CA PHE A 322 -13.48 -28.50 -7.91
C PHE A 322 -14.97 -28.36 -8.23
N ASP A 323 -15.33 -28.73 -9.43
CA ASP A 323 -16.73 -28.91 -9.81
C ASP A 323 -17.24 -30.31 -9.40
N SER A 324 -18.49 -30.60 -9.72
CA SER A 324 -19.13 -31.90 -9.43
C SER A 324 -18.54 -33.07 -10.23
N ALA A 325 -17.79 -32.80 -11.29
CA ALA A 325 -17.10 -33.80 -12.09
C ALA A 325 -15.67 -34.09 -11.59
N GLY A 326 -15.19 -33.35 -10.59
CA GLY A 326 -13.83 -33.45 -10.05
C GLY A 326 -12.79 -32.70 -10.87
N GLU A 327 -13.21 -31.82 -11.80
CA GLU A 327 -12.32 -30.96 -12.55
C GLU A 327 -12.06 -29.66 -11.80
N VAL A 328 -10.87 -29.07 -11.98
CA VAL A 328 -10.51 -27.81 -11.34
C VAL A 328 -11.32 -26.67 -11.93
N LYS A 329 -12.19 -26.09 -11.12
CA LYS A 329 -13.06 -24.99 -11.50
C LYS A 329 -12.41 -23.63 -11.28
N SER A 330 -11.72 -23.44 -10.15
CA SER A 330 -11.08 -22.17 -9.77
C SER A 330 -9.99 -22.41 -8.73
N ALA A 331 -9.20 -21.39 -8.48
CA ALA A 331 -8.18 -21.40 -7.44
C ALA A 331 -8.35 -20.21 -6.49
N ALA A 332 -7.76 -20.30 -5.30
CA ALA A 332 -7.63 -19.19 -4.36
C ALA A 332 -6.16 -19.00 -4.00
N ASN A 333 -5.72 -17.74 -3.93
CA ASN A 333 -4.44 -17.37 -3.34
C ASN A 333 -4.60 -17.39 -1.83
N SER A 334 -3.99 -18.35 -1.17
CA SER A 334 -4.32 -18.69 0.22
C SER A 334 -3.12 -18.64 1.15
N VAL A 335 -3.40 -18.40 2.43
CA VAL A 335 -2.46 -18.55 3.54
C VAL A 335 -2.95 -19.66 4.43
N PHE A 336 -2.05 -20.60 4.73
CA PHE A 336 -2.33 -21.77 5.55
C PHE A 336 -1.62 -21.66 6.89
N LEU A 337 -2.33 -22.01 7.98
CA LEU A 337 -1.76 -22.21 9.29
C LEU A 337 -1.48 -23.70 9.51
N ILE A 338 -0.23 -24.04 9.84
CA ILE A 338 0.24 -25.43 10.02
C ILE A 338 0.75 -25.61 11.45
N ASP A 339 0.30 -26.70 12.09
CA ASP A 339 0.73 -27.09 13.42
C ASP A 339 2.00 -27.98 13.39
N PRO A 340 2.66 -28.25 14.54
CA PRO A 340 3.86 -29.10 14.61
C PRO A 340 3.65 -30.54 14.12
N ARG A 341 2.41 -30.98 13.98
CA ARG A 341 2.07 -32.31 13.43
C ARG A 341 1.84 -32.29 11.92
N GLY A 342 2.06 -31.11 11.25
CA GLY A 342 1.83 -30.94 9.84
C GLY A 342 0.35 -30.88 9.44
N ARG A 343 -0.56 -30.56 10.37
CA ARG A 343 -1.98 -30.41 10.06
C ARG A 343 -2.29 -28.97 9.73
N ILE A 344 -3.10 -28.75 8.68
CA ILE A 344 -3.68 -27.45 8.39
C ILE A 344 -4.76 -27.18 9.44
N ARG A 345 -4.59 -26.09 10.19
CA ARG A 345 -5.49 -25.66 11.26
C ARG A 345 -6.45 -24.56 10.82
N TRP A 346 -6.07 -23.80 9.80
CA TRP A 346 -6.83 -22.68 9.30
C TRP A 346 -6.34 -22.27 7.91
N ARG A 347 -7.22 -21.64 7.14
CA ARG A 347 -6.93 -21.07 5.82
C ARG A 347 -7.58 -19.70 5.70
N TYR A 348 -6.87 -18.77 5.09
CA TYR A 348 -7.36 -17.48 4.62
C TYR A 348 -7.20 -17.41 3.11
N ASP A 349 -8.24 -17.06 2.41
CA ASP A 349 -8.21 -16.83 0.97
C ASP A 349 -8.21 -15.32 0.72
N LYS A 350 -7.28 -14.85 -0.12
CA LYS A 350 -7.13 -13.45 -0.51
C LYS A 350 -8.45 -12.88 -0.99
N ALA A 351 -8.90 -11.80 -0.37
CA ALA A 351 -10.20 -11.20 -0.67
C ALA A 351 -10.12 -10.16 -1.77
N HIS A 352 -9.05 -9.36 -1.81
CA HIS A 352 -8.86 -8.34 -2.83
C HIS A 352 -7.79 -8.77 -3.83
N LEU A 353 -8.25 -9.32 -4.95
CA LEU A 353 -7.37 -9.80 -6.02
C LEU A 353 -6.77 -8.64 -6.81
N VAL A 354 -5.54 -8.83 -7.32
CA VAL A 354 -4.86 -7.86 -8.19
C VAL A 354 -5.49 -7.85 -9.57
N PRO A 355 -6.11 -6.72 -9.99
CA PRO A 355 -6.64 -6.59 -11.34
C PRO A 355 -5.53 -6.77 -12.38
N TYR A 356 -5.82 -7.42 -13.50
CA TYR A 356 -4.87 -7.78 -14.56
C TYR A 356 -3.74 -8.73 -14.12
N GLY A 357 -3.47 -8.84 -12.83
CA GLY A 357 -2.53 -9.79 -12.24
C GLY A 357 -3.16 -11.17 -12.05
N GLU A 358 -4.12 -11.26 -11.15
CA GLU A 358 -4.74 -12.51 -10.70
C GLU A 358 -6.05 -12.83 -11.43
N TYR A 359 -6.73 -11.80 -11.97
CA TYR A 359 -7.91 -11.94 -12.83
C TYR A 359 -7.92 -10.86 -13.91
N LEU A 360 -8.62 -11.11 -15.01
CA LEU A 360 -8.81 -10.15 -16.08
C LEU A 360 -10.14 -9.41 -15.89
N PRO A 361 -10.16 -8.10 -15.57
CA PRO A 361 -11.38 -7.32 -15.55
C PRO A 361 -12.03 -7.30 -16.95
N MET A 362 -13.35 -7.29 -17.02
CA MET A 362 -14.09 -7.24 -18.29
C MET A 362 -13.56 -8.22 -19.35
N PRO A 363 -13.48 -9.53 -19.08
CA PRO A 363 -12.83 -10.50 -19.97
C PRO A 363 -13.51 -10.56 -21.36
N TRP A 364 -14.80 -10.25 -21.43
CA TRP A 364 -15.56 -10.16 -22.67
C TRP A 364 -15.06 -9.06 -23.63
N LEU A 365 -14.45 -8.00 -23.10
CA LEU A 365 -13.88 -6.91 -23.88
C LEU A 365 -12.38 -7.13 -24.15
N LEU A 366 -11.63 -7.58 -23.16
CA LEU A 366 -10.16 -7.57 -23.18
C LEU A 366 -9.56 -8.83 -23.82
N ARG A 367 -10.18 -10.01 -23.66
CA ARG A 367 -9.70 -11.24 -24.32
C ARG A 367 -9.69 -11.15 -25.86
N PRO A 368 -10.72 -10.58 -26.54
CA PRO A 368 -10.66 -10.39 -27.99
C PRO A 368 -9.54 -9.46 -28.46
N LEU A 369 -9.03 -8.58 -27.60
CA LEU A 369 -7.90 -7.68 -27.87
C LEU A 369 -6.53 -8.35 -27.62
N GLY A 370 -6.50 -9.65 -27.31
CA GLY A 370 -5.26 -10.39 -27.02
C GLY A 370 -4.69 -10.13 -25.64
N LEU A 371 -5.44 -9.49 -24.73
CA LEU A 371 -5.01 -9.26 -23.37
C LEU A 371 -5.35 -10.46 -22.48
N SER A 372 -4.39 -10.83 -21.64
CA SER A 372 -4.51 -11.89 -20.63
C SER A 372 -4.06 -11.37 -19.27
N ARG A 373 -4.27 -12.16 -18.23
CA ARG A 373 -3.70 -11.87 -16.90
C ARG A 373 -2.18 -12.09 -16.91
N LEU A 374 -1.50 -11.42 -15.98
CA LEU A 374 -0.04 -11.48 -15.85
C LEU A 374 0.44 -12.73 -15.12
N VAL A 375 -0.31 -13.22 -14.12
CA VAL A 375 0.03 -14.46 -13.42
C VAL A 375 -0.13 -15.65 -14.39
N PRO A 376 0.90 -16.48 -14.58
CA PRO A 376 0.83 -17.65 -15.44
C PRO A 376 -0.26 -18.65 -15.04
N GLY A 377 -0.75 -19.44 -15.99
CA GLY A 377 -1.77 -20.48 -15.80
C GLY A 377 -3.12 -20.14 -16.41
N ASP A 378 -4.02 -21.11 -16.49
CA ASP A 378 -5.33 -20.98 -17.15
C ASP A 378 -6.51 -20.90 -16.17
N ILE A 379 -6.28 -21.15 -14.88
CA ILE A 379 -7.30 -21.18 -13.84
C ILE A 379 -7.43 -19.80 -13.21
N ASP A 380 -8.63 -19.19 -13.28
CA ASP A 380 -8.89 -17.89 -12.67
C ASP A 380 -8.95 -18.01 -11.14
N PHE A 381 -8.35 -17.04 -10.45
CA PHE A 381 -8.48 -16.91 -9.01
C PHE A 381 -9.84 -16.33 -8.61
N ILE A 382 -10.39 -16.81 -7.50
CA ILE A 382 -11.61 -16.29 -6.89
C ILE A 382 -11.28 -15.57 -5.58
N PRO A 383 -12.01 -14.46 -5.27
CA PRO A 383 -11.78 -13.75 -4.03
C PRO A 383 -12.34 -14.48 -2.82
N GLY A 384 -11.64 -14.37 -1.68
CA GLY A 384 -12.13 -14.77 -0.36
C GLY A 384 -13.17 -13.78 0.22
N PRO A 385 -13.70 -14.08 1.41
CA PRO A 385 -14.83 -13.33 2.00
C PRO A 385 -14.46 -11.97 2.61
N GLY A 386 -13.18 -11.62 2.74
CA GLY A 386 -12.70 -10.38 3.34
C GLY A 386 -11.79 -10.59 4.55
N PRO A 387 -11.34 -9.50 5.20
CA PRO A 387 -10.49 -9.59 6.37
C PRO A 387 -11.12 -10.46 7.48
N ARG A 388 -10.33 -11.36 8.01
CA ARG A 388 -10.72 -12.25 9.11
C ARG A 388 -9.61 -12.30 10.15
N THR A 389 -10.00 -12.37 11.41
CA THR A 389 -9.09 -12.54 12.55
C THR A 389 -9.12 -13.98 13.02
N LEU A 390 -7.95 -14.53 13.23
CA LEU A 390 -7.73 -15.86 13.79
C LEU A 390 -7.23 -15.74 15.22
N ASP A 391 -7.93 -16.35 16.17
CA ASP A 391 -7.48 -16.43 17.56
C ASP A 391 -6.43 -17.53 17.75
N LEU A 392 -5.24 -17.10 18.07
CA LEU A 392 -4.13 -17.98 18.43
C LEU A 392 -3.85 -17.88 19.92
N THR A 393 -4.13 -18.92 20.67
CA THR A 393 -4.03 -18.93 22.16
C THR A 393 -2.69 -18.39 22.68
N THR A 394 -1.60 -18.72 22.00
CA THR A 394 -0.24 -18.32 22.41
C THR A 394 0.18 -16.96 21.86
N PHE A 395 -0.25 -16.61 20.64
CA PHE A 395 0.22 -15.45 19.90
C PHE A 395 -0.78 -14.28 19.86
N GLY A 396 -2.00 -14.52 20.36
CA GLY A 396 -3.11 -13.58 20.32
C GLY A 396 -3.85 -13.56 18.98
N PRO A 397 -4.84 -12.67 18.85
CA PRO A 397 -5.62 -12.51 17.62
C PRO A 397 -4.75 -12.01 16.45
N LEU A 398 -4.76 -12.72 15.34
CA LEU A 398 -3.96 -12.44 14.15
C LEU A 398 -4.85 -12.15 12.94
N GLY A 399 -4.60 -11.04 12.26
CA GLY A 399 -5.17 -10.72 10.95
C GLY A 399 -4.21 -11.12 9.83
N VAL A 400 -4.75 -11.43 8.66
CA VAL A 400 -3.96 -11.72 7.46
C VAL A 400 -4.37 -10.78 6.33
N GLN A 401 -3.37 -10.22 5.64
CA GLN A 401 -3.54 -9.38 4.47
C GLN A 401 -2.54 -9.81 3.39
N VAL A 402 -3.01 -10.49 2.35
CA VAL A 402 -2.12 -11.04 1.32
C VAL A 402 -1.74 -9.95 0.33
N CYS A 403 -0.45 -9.62 0.25
CA CYS A 403 0.14 -8.74 -0.75
C CYS A 403 -0.61 -7.41 -0.88
N TYR A 404 -1.23 -7.19 -2.03
CA TYR A 404 -1.95 -5.99 -2.44
C TYR A 404 -3.04 -5.52 -1.45
N GLU A 405 -3.62 -6.42 -0.66
CA GLU A 405 -4.68 -6.09 0.30
C GLU A 405 -4.27 -5.00 1.31
N ILE A 406 -2.99 -4.98 1.70
CA ILE A 406 -2.48 -4.04 2.72
C ILE A 406 -2.53 -2.57 2.30
N ILE A 407 -2.63 -2.26 1.00
CA ILE A 407 -2.64 -0.87 0.54
C ILE A 407 -3.98 -0.16 0.77
N PHE A 408 -5.07 -0.91 1.01
CA PHE A 408 -6.43 -0.36 1.12
C PHE A 408 -6.72 0.18 2.52
N SER A 409 -6.49 1.47 2.72
CA SER A 409 -6.78 2.18 3.97
C SER A 409 -8.21 1.94 4.46
N GLY A 410 -8.35 1.54 5.74
CA GLY A 410 -9.64 1.27 6.39
C GLY A 410 -10.29 -0.07 6.02
N HIS A 411 -9.58 -0.96 5.29
CA HIS A 411 -10.08 -2.27 4.86
C HIS A 411 -9.13 -3.43 5.23
N VAL A 412 -8.15 -3.20 6.08
CA VAL A 412 -7.09 -4.18 6.40
C VAL A 412 -7.36 -5.00 7.66
N THR A 413 -8.42 -4.70 8.40
CA THR A 413 -8.76 -5.40 9.65
C THR A 413 -10.22 -5.85 9.67
N ASP A 414 -10.48 -6.96 10.36
CA ASP A 414 -11.81 -7.31 10.81
C ASP A 414 -12.20 -6.39 11.98
N ARG A 415 -13.11 -5.46 11.73
CA ARG A 415 -13.53 -4.47 12.74
C ARG A 415 -14.37 -5.09 13.86
N ALA A 416 -15.09 -6.17 13.57
CA ALA A 416 -15.90 -6.87 14.57
C ALA A 416 -15.00 -7.66 15.53
N HIS A 417 -13.87 -8.15 15.03
CA HIS A 417 -12.90 -8.92 15.77
C HIS A 417 -11.50 -8.41 15.47
N ARG A 418 -11.11 -7.31 16.13
CA ARG A 418 -9.84 -6.62 15.86
C ARG A 418 -8.63 -7.50 16.20
N PRO A 419 -7.68 -7.70 15.27
CA PRO A 419 -6.44 -8.41 15.55
C PRO A 419 -5.50 -7.59 16.46
N ARG A 420 -4.47 -8.25 16.99
CA ARG A 420 -3.35 -7.60 17.69
C ARG A 420 -2.09 -7.52 16.84
N LEU A 421 -2.05 -8.26 15.75
CA LEU A 421 -0.94 -8.37 14.81
C LEU A 421 -1.51 -8.61 13.42
N ILE A 422 -0.92 -8.02 12.39
CA ILE A 422 -1.24 -8.31 10.99
C ILE A 422 -0.05 -9.04 10.35
N PHE A 423 -0.31 -10.18 9.73
CA PHE A 423 0.63 -10.86 8.85
C PHE A 423 0.36 -10.45 7.40
N ASN A 424 1.38 -9.92 6.73
CA ASN A 424 1.32 -9.53 5.32
C ASN A 424 2.33 -10.36 4.50
N PRO A 425 1.99 -11.59 4.09
CA PRO A 425 2.77 -12.30 3.08
C PRO A 425 2.60 -11.59 1.74
N SER A 426 3.70 -11.28 1.07
CA SER A 426 3.68 -10.55 -0.19
C SER A 426 4.64 -11.16 -1.20
N ASN A 427 4.27 -11.10 -2.48
CA ASN A 427 5.16 -11.40 -3.58
C ASN A 427 5.47 -10.13 -4.37
N GLU A 428 6.58 -9.49 -4.05
CA GLU A 428 7.03 -8.24 -4.65
C GLU A 428 8.08 -8.44 -5.75
N ALA A 429 8.40 -9.68 -6.11
CA ALA A 429 9.38 -9.99 -7.14
C ALA A 429 8.99 -9.44 -8.54
N TRP A 430 7.72 -9.04 -8.71
CA TRP A 430 7.16 -8.40 -9.90
C TRP A 430 7.52 -6.91 -10.05
N PHE A 431 7.91 -6.22 -8.96
CA PHE A 431 7.87 -4.77 -8.86
C PHE A 431 9.21 -4.08 -9.10
N GLY A 432 10.22 -4.83 -9.58
CA GLY A 432 11.55 -4.27 -9.80
C GLY A 432 12.15 -3.66 -8.52
N THR A 433 12.82 -2.52 -8.66
CA THR A 433 13.50 -1.86 -7.53
C THR A 433 12.70 -0.71 -6.90
N TRP A 434 11.71 -0.16 -7.62
CA TRP A 434 10.92 1.00 -7.16
C TRP A 434 9.70 0.59 -6.32
N GLY A 435 9.02 -0.48 -6.70
CA GLY A 435 7.80 -0.92 -6.03
C GLY A 435 7.98 -1.34 -4.57
N PRO A 436 9.00 -2.15 -4.22
CA PRO A 436 9.14 -2.66 -2.86
C PRO A 436 9.32 -1.59 -1.77
N PRO A 437 10.14 -0.53 -1.95
CA PRO A 437 10.19 0.57 -0.98
C PRO A 437 8.85 1.31 -0.82
N GLN A 438 8.14 1.56 -1.92
CA GLN A 438 6.81 2.18 -1.90
C GLN A 438 5.82 1.32 -1.11
N PHE A 439 5.86 0.00 -1.33
CA PHE A 439 4.98 -0.93 -0.65
C PHE A 439 5.25 -0.99 0.86
N LEU A 440 6.52 -0.97 1.27
CA LEU A 440 6.90 -0.90 2.68
C LEU A 440 6.33 0.36 3.35
N ARG A 441 6.44 1.54 2.70
CA ARG A 441 5.87 2.79 3.21
C ARG A 441 4.36 2.71 3.40
N GLN A 442 3.66 2.07 2.48
CA GLN A 442 2.21 1.87 2.62
C GLN A 442 1.86 0.96 3.81
N ALA A 443 2.63 -0.12 4.01
CA ALA A 443 2.47 -0.97 5.19
C ALA A 443 2.76 -0.21 6.51
N GLN A 444 3.79 0.64 6.54
CA GLN A 444 4.07 1.52 7.70
C GLN A 444 2.86 2.41 8.02
N LEU A 445 2.25 3.02 7.00
CA LEU A 445 1.09 3.89 7.20
C LEU A 445 -0.14 3.10 7.68
N ARG A 446 -0.33 1.85 7.20
CA ARG A 446 -1.37 0.95 7.73
C ARG A 446 -1.15 0.61 9.20
N ALA A 447 0.10 0.33 9.59
CA ALA A 447 0.43 0.09 11.01
C ALA A 447 0.04 1.29 11.89
N ILE A 448 0.35 2.51 11.44
CA ILE A 448 0.00 3.76 12.13
C ILE A 448 -1.52 3.92 12.24
N GLU A 449 -2.25 3.78 11.14
CA GLU A 449 -3.70 3.95 11.09
C GLU A 449 -4.44 3.02 12.04
N GLU A 450 -4.08 1.74 12.02
CA GLU A 450 -4.74 0.73 12.81
C GLU A 450 -4.19 0.66 14.25
N GLY A 451 -3.01 1.25 14.52
CA GLY A 451 -2.32 1.06 15.78
C GLY A 451 -1.91 -0.40 16.00
N LEU A 452 -1.53 -1.10 14.92
CA LEU A 452 -1.19 -2.53 14.94
C LEU A 452 0.20 -2.77 14.35
N PRO A 453 1.01 -3.64 14.98
CA PRO A 453 2.22 -4.11 14.34
C PRO A 453 1.90 -4.93 13.09
N ILE A 454 2.77 -4.84 12.08
CA ILE A 454 2.67 -5.59 10.84
C ILE A 454 3.95 -6.38 10.63
N VAL A 455 3.82 -7.69 10.39
CA VAL A 455 4.94 -8.54 9.98
C VAL A 455 4.78 -8.90 8.51
N ARG A 456 5.79 -8.55 7.73
CA ARG A 456 5.83 -8.81 6.30
C ARG A 456 6.82 -9.93 5.99
N ALA A 457 6.41 -10.87 5.17
CA ALA A 457 7.28 -11.90 4.60
C ALA A 457 7.24 -11.80 3.08
N THR A 458 8.41 -11.63 2.45
CA THR A 458 8.55 -11.50 0.99
C THR A 458 9.59 -12.47 0.45
N PRO A 459 9.52 -12.92 -0.81
CA PRO A 459 10.48 -13.86 -1.34
C PRO A 459 11.90 -13.29 -1.52
N ASN A 460 12.01 -12.00 -1.87
CA ASN A 460 13.29 -11.35 -2.18
C ASN A 460 13.33 -9.83 -1.91
N SER A 461 12.28 -9.29 -1.28
CA SER A 461 12.12 -7.83 -1.04
C SER A 461 11.89 -7.59 0.44
N ASN A 462 12.37 -6.58 1.02
CA ASN A 462 12.11 -5.93 2.30
C ASN A 462 11.15 -6.64 3.29
N SER A 463 11.37 -7.96 3.57
CA SER A 463 10.68 -8.63 4.68
C SER A 463 10.96 -7.86 5.95
N SER A 464 9.94 -7.56 6.74
CA SER A 464 10.08 -6.60 7.84
C SER A 464 9.14 -6.88 9.00
N VAL A 465 9.53 -6.38 10.17
CA VAL A 465 8.68 -6.24 11.35
C VAL A 465 8.49 -4.76 11.60
N ILE A 466 7.25 -4.30 11.57
CA ILE A 466 6.84 -2.90 11.72
C ILE A 466 6.08 -2.75 13.02
N SER A 467 6.43 -1.78 13.86
CA SER A 467 5.71 -1.46 15.09
C SER A 467 4.32 -0.85 14.80
N ALA A 468 3.47 -0.78 15.80
CA ALA A 468 2.18 -0.09 15.73
C ALA A 468 2.30 1.42 15.42
N ASP A 469 3.49 1.98 15.50
CA ASP A 469 3.83 3.37 15.19
C ASP A 469 4.47 3.54 13.82
N GLY A 470 4.52 2.47 13.03
CA GLY A 470 5.09 2.49 11.70
C GLY A 470 6.63 2.44 11.68
N GLU A 471 7.30 2.25 12.83
CA GLU A 471 8.74 2.09 12.88
C GLU A 471 9.14 0.70 12.37
N VAL A 472 10.18 0.62 11.53
CA VAL A 472 10.74 -0.63 11.04
C VAL A 472 11.72 -1.17 12.08
N LEU A 473 11.27 -2.14 12.90
CA LEU A 473 12.05 -2.76 13.96
C LEU A 473 13.12 -3.72 13.44
N GLY A 474 12.89 -4.27 12.26
CA GLY A 474 13.83 -5.14 11.56
C GLY A 474 13.45 -5.27 10.09
N VAL A 475 14.46 -5.39 9.22
CA VAL A 475 14.29 -5.57 7.78
C VAL A 475 15.35 -6.51 7.21
N VAL A 476 14.94 -7.45 6.35
CA VAL A 476 15.86 -8.17 5.46
C VAL A 476 15.93 -7.37 4.16
N PRO A 477 17.09 -6.83 3.78
CA PRO A 477 17.20 -5.99 2.59
C PRO A 477 16.81 -6.71 1.29
N HIS A 478 16.41 -5.93 0.30
CA HIS A 478 16.12 -6.40 -1.06
C HIS A 478 17.29 -7.24 -1.60
N HIS A 479 16.99 -8.33 -2.29
CA HIS A 479 17.96 -9.30 -2.85
C HIS A 479 18.89 -9.96 -1.82
N ARG A 480 18.50 -10.04 -0.57
CA ARG A 480 19.21 -10.80 0.47
C ARG A 480 18.35 -11.95 1.01
N ALA A 481 19.00 -13.06 1.32
CA ALA A 481 18.36 -14.13 2.08
C ALA A 481 18.57 -13.89 3.58
N GLY A 482 17.55 -14.12 4.39
CA GLY A 482 17.63 -13.92 5.83
C GLY A 482 16.32 -14.20 6.55
N ALA A 483 16.36 -14.03 7.86
CA ALA A 483 15.18 -14.05 8.71
C ALA A 483 15.31 -12.97 9.80
N ILE A 484 14.17 -12.51 10.28
CA ILE A 484 14.06 -11.62 11.43
C ILE A 484 13.36 -12.41 12.53
N ASP A 485 13.97 -12.51 13.67
CA ASP A 485 13.44 -13.17 14.87
C ASP A 485 13.35 -12.12 15.98
N LEU A 486 12.12 -11.71 16.29
CA LEU A 486 11.83 -10.67 17.28
C LEU A 486 10.66 -11.10 18.18
N PRO A 487 10.60 -10.60 19.44
CA PRO A 487 9.36 -10.65 20.22
C PRO A 487 8.21 -10.02 19.41
N ILE A 488 6.98 -10.48 19.65
CA ILE A 488 5.80 -9.88 19.02
C ILE A 488 5.67 -8.43 19.51
N PRO A 489 5.74 -7.43 18.61
CA PRO A 489 5.60 -6.05 19.03
C PRO A 489 4.21 -5.77 19.63
N PRO A 490 4.08 -4.88 20.63
CA PRO A 490 2.80 -4.56 21.23
C PRO A 490 1.88 -3.84 20.25
N ALA A 491 0.59 -4.16 20.31
CA ALA A 491 -0.45 -3.39 19.64
C ALA A 491 -0.85 -2.22 20.54
N ARG A 492 -1.23 -1.10 19.94
CA ARG A 492 -1.85 0.03 20.63
C ARG A 492 -3.36 -0.19 20.80
N ALA A 493 -3.97 0.59 21.66
CA ALA A 493 -5.43 0.72 21.69
C ALA A 493 -5.98 1.12 20.32
N PRO A 494 -7.24 0.79 19.99
CA PRO A 494 -7.83 1.18 18.71
C PRO A 494 -7.74 2.70 18.51
N THR A 495 -7.11 3.10 17.40
CA THR A 495 -6.98 4.51 17.03
C THR A 495 -8.34 5.11 16.65
N PRO A 496 -8.52 6.43 16.66
CA PRO A 496 -9.70 7.08 16.11
C PRO A 496 -9.98 6.65 14.67
N PHE A 497 -8.94 6.49 13.84
CA PHE A 497 -9.08 5.98 12.48
C PHE A 497 -9.52 4.51 12.45
N ALA A 498 -8.94 3.63 13.25
CA ALA A 498 -9.35 2.23 13.32
C ALA A 498 -10.83 2.06 13.69
N GLN A 499 -11.38 2.99 14.51
CA GLN A 499 -12.80 2.99 14.88
C GLN A 499 -13.71 3.52 13.78
N LEU A 500 -13.35 4.62 13.11
CA LEU A 500 -14.21 5.33 12.16
C LEU A 500 -13.85 5.04 10.69
N GLY A 501 -12.63 4.60 10.44
CA GLY A 501 -12.12 4.32 9.10
C GLY A 501 -12.17 5.54 8.18
N ASN A 502 -12.46 5.31 6.92
CA ASN A 502 -12.51 6.36 5.91
C ASN A 502 -13.60 7.42 6.11
N ALA A 503 -14.52 7.25 7.09
CA ALA A 503 -15.39 8.34 7.51
C ALA A 503 -14.60 9.55 8.03
N MET A 504 -13.40 9.31 8.61
CA MET A 504 -12.50 10.41 9.03
C MET A 504 -12.06 11.28 7.84
N ALA A 505 -11.78 10.70 6.70
CA ALA A 505 -11.46 11.45 5.48
C ALA A 505 -12.63 12.36 5.05
N ALA A 506 -13.87 11.83 5.11
CA ALA A 506 -15.07 12.62 4.82
C ALA A 506 -15.27 13.76 5.83
N ILE A 507 -15.07 13.50 7.12
CA ILE A 507 -15.17 14.51 8.19
C ILE A 507 -14.14 15.64 7.95
N VAL A 508 -12.86 15.30 7.73
CA VAL A 508 -11.80 16.29 7.48
C VAL A 508 -12.09 17.08 6.20
N GLY A 509 -12.48 16.39 5.11
CA GLY A 509 -12.87 17.04 3.87
C GLY A 509 -14.01 18.06 4.05
N ALA A 510 -15.09 17.65 4.76
CA ALA A 510 -16.21 18.52 5.08
C ALA A 510 -15.79 19.71 5.96
N MET A 511 -14.90 19.49 6.93
CA MET A 511 -14.36 20.55 7.78
C MET A 511 -13.56 21.59 6.97
N LEU A 512 -12.68 21.14 6.05
CA LEU A 512 -11.94 22.03 5.16
C LEU A 512 -12.90 22.89 4.30
N VAL A 513 -13.96 22.29 3.77
CA VAL A 513 -15.01 23.00 3.00
C VAL A 513 -15.71 24.02 3.87
N ALA A 514 -16.15 23.65 5.08
CA ALA A 514 -16.83 24.55 6.00
C ALA A 514 -15.97 25.77 6.38
N ILE A 515 -14.69 25.54 6.72
CA ILE A 515 -13.72 26.60 7.03
C ILE A 515 -13.53 27.53 5.83
N ALA A 516 -13.40 26.97 4.61
CA ALA A 516 -13.25 27.76 3.40
C ALA A 516 -14.44 28.70 3.17
N PHE A 517 -15.66 28.20 3.36
CA PHE A 517 -16.86 29.04 3.23
C PHE A 517 -17.01 30.04 4.37
N ALA A 518 -16.64 29.72 5.60
CA ALA A 518 -16.64 30.64 6.72
C ALA A 518 -15.69 31.84 6.49
N ILE A 519 -14.45 31.56 6.01
CA ILE A 519 -13.49 32.60 5.63
C ILE A 519 -14.08 33.50 4.55
N ARG A 520 -14.78 32.95 3.57
CA ARG A 520 -15.39 33.71 2.47
C ARG A 520 -16.53 34.61 2.93
N ARG A 521 -17.34 34.18 3.90
CA ARG A 521 -18.42 34.99 4.48
C ARG A 521 -17.87 36.21 5.22
N ARG A 522 -16.78 36.05 5.97
CA ARG A 522 -16.12 37.15 6.72
C ARG A 522 -15.40 38.16 5.82
N SER A 523 -15.09 37.80 4.59
CA SER A 523 -14.38 38.67 3.64
C SER A 523 -15.30 39.35 2.61
N ARG A 524 -16.60 39.18 2.77
CA ARG A 524 -17.67 39.99 2.12
C ARG A 524 -18.06 41.14 3.00
#